data_2793b58f965a4b502e512038cee11a41
#
_entry.id   2793b58f965a4b502e512038cee11a41
#
_cell.length_a   1.000
_cell.length_b   1.000
_cell.length_c   1.000
_cell.angle_alpha   90.00
_cell.angle_beta   90.00
_cell.angle_gamma   90.00
#
_symmetry.space_group_name_H-M   'P 1'
#
loop_
_entity.id
_entity.type
_entity.pdbx_description
1 polymer ?
#
loop_
_entity_poly.entity_id
_entity_poly.type
_entity_poly.pdbx_seq_one_letter_code
_entity_poly.pdbx_strand_id
1 'polypeptide(L)'
;MEDFIRPNHNPEPKLKPKKTKHIRETLFIVCMIVCLAVGFVSGYVAKKTVPTNSTSKNAESIIDEAYEILDEAWLNPNDKDVDIKGNTITALVESLGDMHSSYFTYEESKTYNQSVDGNYEGIGVAQRTVSEGTMVMQVYKNSPAEKSGLQVGDIITGVDGNSVAGKSADEISDLIRGEANTKVKLTIIRNTEQQEVEVERANVDSAVTSEIRDNDGKKFGYVKINTFGSTTADDIEAALQTFTAEKIDTLVLDLRDNGGGYLTAATDVLSLFMKEDKLLFQMETKNGAIEKYKAKDCQKNNFINGYILVNGNTASASEVVAGALQEKMNYKLVGDQTYGKGTAQTQKQLSDGSVLKYTYAKWLLPSGTWINGKGLTPDYSVSNTDTSGIYTKALETDMGYDSVGTAIASMQKMLSILGYDCGRNDGYFSQQSVEALKQFEQANNLTVDGIYTNSDRQKLEAAVIMYANSENNDYQYKKLMELIK
;
A
#
# COMPACT_ATOMS: atom_id res chain seq x y z
N MET A 1 69.10 -29.70 -34.99
CA MET A 1 69.09 -30.40 -33.72
C MET A 1 67.72 -30.24 -33.17
N GLU A 2 67.10 -31.39 -33.14
CA GLU A 2 65.96 -31.91 -32.36
C GLU A 2 64.58 -31.42 -32.77
N ASP A 3 63.97 -32.16 -33.62
CA ASP A 3 63.05 -33.31 -33.51
C ASP A 3 61.80 -32.99 -32.71
N PHE A 4 60.71 -32.63 -33.45
CA PHE A 4 59.35 -32.66 -32.98
C PHE A 4 58.64 -33.88 -33.54
N ILE A 5 58.34 -34.83 -32.66
CA ILE A 5 57.51 -36.02 -32.88
C ILE A 5 56.04 -35.59 -33.03
N ARG A 6 55.45 -35.92 -34.20
CA ARG A 6 54.03 -35.83 -34.40
C ARG A 6 53.30 -37.08 -33.95
N PRO A 7 52.22 -37.05 -33.22
CA PRO A 7 51.40 -38.23 -32.96
C PRO A 7 50.59 -38.62 -34.19
N ASN A 8 50.57 -39.89 -34.45
CA ASN A 8 49.90 -40.60 -35.51
C ASN A 8 48.38 -40.45 -35.44
N HIS A 9 47.74 -39.99 -36.51
CA HIS A 9 46.30 -39.95 -36.66
C HIS A 9 45.83 -41.24 -37.31
N ASN A 10 45.20 -42.13 -36.56
CA ASN A 10 44.49 -43.29 -37.06
C ASN A 10 43.03 -42.83 -37.46
N PRO A 11 42.54 -43.10 -38.66
CA PRO A 11 41.19 -42.71 -39.07
C PRO A 11 40.16 -43.67 -38.49
N GLU A 12 39.21 -43.09 -37.78
CA GLU A 12 38.01 -43.80 -37.29
C GLU A 12 37.13 -44.31 -38.44
N PRO A 13 36.48 -45.47 -38.26
CA PRO A 13 35.65 -46.07 -39.29
C PRO A 13 34.36 -45.30 -39.49
N LYS A 14 34.04 -44.91 -40.73
CA LYS A 14 32.81 -44.29 -41.15
C LYS A 14 31.61 -45.22 -40.90
N LEU A 15 30.82 -44.95 -39.91
CA LEU A 15 29.51 -45.58 -39.68
C LEU A 15 28.54 -45.13 -40.76
N LYS A 16 27.94 -46.07 -41.46
CA LYS A 16 26.88 -45.85 -42.47
C LYS A 16 25.60 -45.35 -41.76
N PRO A 17 24.86 -44.33 -42.24
CA PRO A 17 23.68 -43.82 -41.61
C PRO A 17 22.53 -44.87 -41.69
N LYS A 18 21.94 -45.19 -40.52
CA LYS A 18 20.76 -46.03 -40.40
C LYS A 18 19.53 -45.37 -41.03
N LYS A 19 18.88 -46.04 -41.97
CA LYS A 19 17.65 -45.63 -42.69
C LYS A 19 16.39 -45.41 -41.80
N THR A 20 16.52 -45.42 -40.49
CA THR A 20 15.38 -45.33 -39.56
C THR A 20 14.91 -43.88 -39.24
N LYS A 21 15.67 -42.88 -39.67
CA LYS A 21 15.29 -41.46 -39.38
C LYS A 21 14.19 -40.95 -40.29
N HIS A 22 14.21 -41.31 -41.57
CA HIS A 22 13.19 -40.87 -42.55
C HIS A 22 11.77 -41.43 -42.30
N ILE A 23 11.67 -42.66 -41.80
CA ILE A 23 10.35 -43.27 -41.50
C ILE A 23 9.65 -42.55 -40.34
N ARG A 24 10.39 -42.11 -39.31
CA ARG A 24 9.83 -41.38 -38.19
C ARG A 24 9.40 -39.96 -38.59
N GLU A 25 10.17 -39.27 -39.39
CA GLU A 25 9.84 -37.94 -39.90
C GLU A 25 8.62 -37.97 -40.84
N THR A 26 8.55 -38.99 -41.71
CA THR A 26 7.39 -39.18 -42.59
C THR A 26 6.12 -39.55 -41.81
N LEU A 27 6.27 -40.38 -40.76
CA LEU A 27 5.11 -40.74 -39.90
C LEU A 27 4.64 -39.52 -39.10
N PHE A 28 5.56 -38.68 -38.60
CA PHE A 28 5.23 -37.46 -37.89
C PHE A 28 4.52 -36.43 -38.78
N ILE A 29 4.99 -36.27 -40.02
CA ILE A 29 4.35 -35.38 -41.02
C ILE A 29 2.94 -35.90 -41.39
N VAL A 30 2.79 -37.21 -41.57
CA VAL A 30 1.46 -37.82 -41.86
C VAL A 30 0.52 -37.66 -40.67
N CYS A 31 0.97 -37.86 -39.43
CA CYS A 31 0.16 -37.61 -38.24
C CYS A 31 -0.24 -36.14 -38.11
N MET A 32 0.68 -35.19 -38.37
CA MET A 32 0.35 -33.76 -38.38
C MET A 32 -0.68 -33.40 -39.43
N ILE A 33 -0.58 -33.97 -40.65
CA ILE A 33 -1.57 -33.75 -41.73
C ILE A 33 -2.93 -34.35 -41.36
N VAL A 34 -2.94 -35.52 -40.73
CA VAL A 34 -4.18 -36.15 -40.25
C VAL A 34 -4.79 -35.33 -39.11
N CYS A 35 -4.03 -34.86 -38.17
CA CYS A 35 -4.52 -33.97 -37.10
C CYS A 35 -5.07 -32.64 -37.66
N LEU A 36 -4.39 -32.05 -38.64
CA LEU A 36 -4.88 -30.85 -39.33
C LEU A 36 -6.15 -31.14 -40.14
N ALA A 37 -6.24 -32.29 -40.81
CA ALA A 37 -7.44 -32.67 -41.55
C ALA A 37 -8.61 -32.97 -40.61
N VAL A 38 -8.38 -33.65 -39.48
CA VAL A 38 -9.41 -33.90 -38.45
C VAL A 38 -9.84 -32.59 -37.79
N GLY A 39 -8.89 -31.66 -37.48
CA GLY A 39 -9.20 -30.33 -36.99
C GLY A 39 -9.99 -29.49 -37.99
N PHE A 40 -9.66 -29.61 -39.31
CA PHE A 40 -10.39 -28.91 -40.36
C PHE A 40 -11.79 -29.47 -40.58
N VAL A 41 -11.96 -30.81 -40.51
CA VAL A 41 -13.27 -31.48 -40.66
C VAL A 41 -14.14 -31.22 -39.42
N SER A 42 -13.59 -31.31 -38.23
CA SER A 42 -14.32 -30.96 -36.99
C SER A 42 -14.69 -29.48 -36.94
N GLY A 43 -13.80 -28.56 -37.34
CA GLY A 43 -14.12 -27.15 -37.49
C GLY A 43 -15.16 -26.86 -38.58
N TYR A 44 -15.14 -27.62 -39.68
CA TYR A 44 -16.13 -27.49 -40.77
C TYR A 44 -17.50 -28.06 -40.36
N VAL A 45 -17.55 -29.17 -39.62
CA VAL A 45 -18.79 -29.73 -39.07
C VAL A 45 -19.37 -28.83 -37.99
N ALA A 46 -18.52 -28.29 -37.08
CA ALA A 46 -18.95 -27.30 -36.09
C ALA A 46 -19.52 -26.02 -36.73
N LYS A 47 -18.92 -25.58 -37.87
CA LYS A 47 -19.44 -24.42 -38.62
C LYS A 47 -20.79 -24.69 -39.31
N LYS A 48 -21.14 -25.95 -39.58
CA LYS A 48 -22.43 -26.32 -40.18
C LYS A 48 -23.56 -26.52 -39.18
N THR A 49 -23.22 -26.71 -37.90
CA THR A 49 -24.21 -26.91 -36.82
C THR A 49 -24.53 -25.64 -36.05
N VAL A 50 -23.78 -24.55 -36.25
CA VAL A 50 -24.13 -23.24 -35.68
C VAL A 50 -25.23 -22.62 -36.55
N PRO A 51 -26.44 -22.41 -36.04
CA PRO A 51 -27.48 -21.70 -36.78
C PRO A 51 -27.01 -20.27 -37.01
N THR A 52 -26.83 -19.90 -38.29
CA THR A 52 -26.57 -18.51 -38.68
C THR A 52 -27.87 -17.69 -38.55
N ASN A 53 -28.28 -17.43 -37.34
CA ASN A 53 -29.17 -16.31 -37.07
C ASN A 53 -28.27 -15.08 -36.86
N SER A 54 -28.15 -14.26 -37.89
CA SER A 54 -27.53 -12.94 -37.86
C SER A 54 -28.44 -11.95 -37.13
N THR A 55 -28.58 -12.10 -35.81
CA THR A 55 -28.88 -11.02 -34.91
C THR A 55 -27.54 -10.59 -34.30
N SER A 56 -27.22 -9.31 -34.35
CA SER A 56 -26.04 -8.79 -33.67
C SER A 56 -26.07 -9.23 -32.20
N LYS A 57 -25.32 -10.27 -31.86
CA LYS A 57 -25.16 -10.66 -30.47
C LYS A 57 -24.51 -9.46 -29.78
N ASN A 58 -25.16 -8.90 -28.78
CA ASN A 58 -24.59 -7.85 -27.94
C ASN A 58 -23.31 -8.39 -27.31
N ALA A 59 -22.35 -7.52 -27.01
CA ALA A 59 -21.08 -7.91 -26.39
C ALA A 59 -21.28 -8.73 -25.10
N GLU A 60 -22.35 -8.46 -24.37
CA GLU A 60 -22.80 -9.21 -23.18
C GLU A 60 -23.00 -10.70 -23.48
N SER A 61 -23.69 -11.04 -24.60
CA SER A 61 -23.94 -12.44 -24.96
C SER A 61 -22.67 -13.21 -25.39
N ILE A 62 -21.61 -12.52 -25.77
CA ILE A 62 -20.32 -13.16 -26.13
C ILE A 62 -19.53 -13.51 -24.88
N ILE A 63 -19.59 -12.66 -23.86
CA ILE A 63 -18.94 -12.91 -22.55
C ILE A 63 -19.63 -14.10 -21.87
N ASP A 64 -20.96 -14.11 -21.85
CA ASP A 64 -21.74 -15.22 -21.28
C ASP A 64 -21.45 -16.55 -22.01
N GLU A 65 -21.41 -16.55 -23.36
CA GLU A 65 -21.08 -17.72 -24.16
C GLU A 65 -19.65 -18.24 -23.87
N ALA A 66 -18.69 -17.33 -23.71
CA ALA A 66 -17.32 -17.70 -23.35
C ALA A 66 -17.21 -18.27 -21.94
N TYR A 67 -17.95 -17.68 -20.99
CA TYR A 67 -18.03 -18.16 -19.62
C TYR A 67 -18.63 -19.58 -19.57
N GLU A 68 -19.79 -19.80 -20.18
CA GLU A 68 -20.45 -21.11 -20.23
C GLU A 68 -19.53 -22.20 -20.83
N ILE A 69 -18.79 -21.87 -21.90
CA ILE A 69 -17.86 -22.83 -22.53
C ILE A 69 -16.70 -23.17 -21.56
N LEU A 70 -16.16 -22.18 -20.84
CA LEU A 70 -15.06 -22.41 -19.91
C LEU A 70 -15.53 -23.17 -18.67
N ASP A 71 -16.70 -22.85 -18.15
CA ASP A 71 -17.28 -23.48 -16.97
C ASP A 71 -17.61 -24.98 -17.26
N GLU A 72 -18.15 -25.28 -18.45
CA GLU A 72 -18.56 -26.65 -18.83
C GLU A 72 -17.41 -27.50 -19.38
N ALA A 73 -16.46 -26.92 -20.11
CA ALA A 73 -15.55 -27.68 -20.97
C ALA A 73 -14.06 -27.49 -20.64
N TRP A 74 -13.68 -26.51 -19.82
CA TRP A 74 -12.26 -26.30 -19.47
C TRP A 74 -11.77 -27.40 -18.52
N LEU A 75 -10.80 -28.17 -19.00
CA LEU A 75 -10.08 -29.13 -18.15
C LEU A 75 -9.02 -28.41 -17.33
N ASN A 76 -9.27 -28.26 -16.02
CA ASN A 76 -8.30 -27.69 -15.08
C ASN A 76 -7.14 -28.68 -14.85
N PRO A 77 -5.92 -28.44 -15.39
CA PRO A 77 -4.82 -29.38 -15.25
C PRO A 77 -4.16 -29.38 -13.87
N ASN A 78 -4.50 -28.42 -13.01
CA ASN A 78 -3.86 -28.22 -11.72
C ASN A 78 -4.72 -28.65 -10.53
N ASP A 79 -5.93 -29.14 -10.78
CA ASP A 79 -6.90 -29.59 -9.76
C ASP A 79 -7.12 -28.57 -8.62
N LYS A 80 -7.01 -27.27 -8.95
CA LYS A 80 -7.27 -26.16 -8.03
C LYS A 80 -8.62 -25.56 -8.33
N ASP A 81 -9.37 -25.22 -7.29
CA ASP A 81 -10.58 -24.41 -7.44
C ASP A 81 -10.24 -23.07 -8.09
N VAL A 82 -10.90 -22.73 -9.18
CA VAL A 82 -10.69 -21.48 -9.92
C VAL A 82 -12.03 -20.76 -10.04
N ASP A 83 -12.13 -19.61 -9.42
CA ASP A 83 -13.27 -18.71 -9.62
C ASP A 83 -13.19 -18.02 -10.99
N ILE A 84 -13.68 -18.71 -12.04
CA ILE A 84 -13.69 -18.18 -13.41
C ILE A 84 -14.48 -16.88 -13.48
N LYS A 85 -15.61 -16.78 -12.76
CA LYS A 85 -16.49 -15.61 -12.77
C LYS A 85 -15.82 -14.40 -12.14
N GLY A 86 -15.32 -14.54 -10.92
CA GLY A 86 -14.63 -13.47 -10.20
C GLY A 86 -13.38 -12.98 -10.95
N ASN A 87 -12.59 -13.92 -11.46
CA ASN A 87 -11.41 -13.60 -12.27
C ASN A 87 -11.77 -12.87 -13.56
N THR A 88 -12.89 -13.22 -14.21
CA THR A 88 -13.37 -12.54 -15.42
C THR A 88 -13.77 -11.10 -15.12
N ILE A 89 -14.51 -10.87 -14.01
CA ILE A 89 -14.93 -9.52 -13.60
C ILE A 89 -13.70 -8.70 -13.19
N THR A 90 -12.76 -9.30 -12.46
CA THR A 90 -11.49 -8.66 -12.09
C THR A 90 -10.74 -8.20 -13.34
N ALA A 91 -10.54 -9.08 -14.31
CA ALA A 91 -9.87 -8.75 -15.58
C ALA A 91 -10.61 -7.64 -16.35
N LEU A 92 -11.96 -7.66 -16.35
CA LEU A 92 -12.76 -6.60 -16.95
C LEU A 92 -12.49 -5.24 -16.30
N VAL A 93 -12.43 -5.18 -14.97
CA VAL A 93 -12.15 -3.95 -14.23
C VAL A 93 -10.71 -3.49 -14.46
N GLU A 94 -9.74 -4.41 -14.43
CA GLU A 94 -8.32 -4.11 -14.71
C GLU A 94 -8.11 -3.55 -16.12
N SER A 95 -8.91 -3.99 -17.10
CA SER A 95 -8.84 -3.49 -18.49
C SER A 95 -9.18 -2.01 -18.63
N LEU A 96 -9.80 -1.39 -17.62
CA LEU A 96 -10.06 0.05 -17.58
C LEU A 96 -8.79 0.87 -17.39
N GLY A 97 -7.70 0.26 -16.90
CA GLY A 97 -6.47 0.97 -16.53
C GLY A 97 -6.67 1.96 -15.38
N ASP A 98 -7.75 1.84 -14.62
CA ASP A 98 -8.06 2.66 -13.45
C ASP A 98 -7.66 1.93 -12.16
N MET A 99 -6.54 2.33 -11.57
CA MET A 99 -6.01 1.76 -10.34
C MET A 99 -6.93 1.91 -9.11
N HIS A 100 -8.00 2.69 -9.21
CA HIS A 100 -8.95 2.95 -8.13
C HIS A 100 -10.24 2.15 -8.25
N SER A 101 -10.48 1.51 -9.40
CA SER A 101 -11.60 0.59 -9.61
C SER A 101 -11.19 -0.83 -9.26
N SER A 102 -12.08 -1.57 -8.60
CA SER A 102 -11.80 -2.93 -8.13
C SER A 102 -13.09 -3.75 -8.05
N TYR A 103 -12.97 -5.04 -8.23
CA TYR A 103 -13.99 -6.02 -7.89
C TYR A 103 -13.63 -6.67 -6.56
N PHE A 104 -14.61 -6.88 -5.71
CA PHE A 104 -14.47 -7.55 -4.42
C PHE A 104 -15.50 -8.66 -4.29
N THR A 105 -15.12 -9.80 -3.78
CA THR A 105 -16.06 -10.76 -3.19
C THR A 105 -16.80 -10.10 -2.02
N TYR A 106 -17.86 -10.73 -1.52
CA TYR A 106 -18.59 -10.23 -0.35
C TYR A 106 -17.67 -10.05 0.87
N GLU A 107 -16.82 -11.03 1.16
CA GLU A 107 -15.92 -10.98 2.32
C GLU A 107 -14.81 -9.92 2.16
N GLU A 108 -14.20 -9.83 0.99
CA GLU A 108 -13.21 -8.79 0.70
C GLU A 108 -13.81 -7.39 0.82
N SER A 109 -15.07 -7.20 0.37
CA SER A 109 -15.74 -5.90 0.48
C SER A 109 -16.01 -5.52 1.95
N LYS A 110 -16.33 -6.49 2.78
CA LYS A 110 -16.52 -6.30 4.23
C LYS A 110 -15.20 -5.87 4.89
N THR A 111 -14.12 -6.59 4.61
CA THR A 111 -12.77 -6.26 5.11
C THR A 111 -12.33 -4.86 4.65
N TYR A 112 -12.55 -4.52 3.37
CA TYR A 112 -12.26 -3.21 2.83
C TYR A 112 -13.03 -2.10 3.57
N ASN A 113 -14.35 -2.26 3.76
CA ASN A 113 -15.16 -1.27 4.44
C ASN A 113 -14.75 -1.09 5.91
N GLN A 114 -14.46 -2.18 6.64
CA GLN A 114 -13.90 -2.11 8.00
C GLN A 114 -12.58 -1.33 8.05
N SER A 115 -11.71 -1.54 7.05
CA SER A 115 -10.46 -0.81 6.95
C SER A 115 -10.66 0.69 6.71
N VAL A 116 -11.66 1.06 5.88
CA VAL A 116 -12.02 2.47 5.64
C VAL A 116 -12.66 3.10 6.87
N ASP A 117 -13.50 2.37 7.60
CA ASP A 117 -14.11 2.87 8.85
C ASP A 117 -13.07 3.12 9.95
N GLY A 118 -11.90 2.51 9.87
CA GLY A 118 -10.87 2.63 10.89
C GLY A 118 -11.23 1.95 12.22
N ASN A 119 -12.33 1.19 12.22
CA ASN A 119 -12.82 0.43 13.37
C ASN A 119 -12.79 -1.05 13.00
N TYR A 120 -11.89 -1.80 13.60
CA TYR A 120 -11.70 -3.22 13.31
C TYR A 120 -11.29 -4.00 14.55
N GLU A 121 -11.58 -5.28 14.53
CA GLU A 121 -11.12 -6.19 15.58
C GLU A 121 -9.71 -6.71 15.27
N GLY A 122 -8.77 -6.38 16.15
CA GLY A 122 -7.36 -6.70 15.93
C GLY A 122 -6.43 -6.21 17.03
N ILE A 123 -5.19 -5.89 16.67
CA ILE A 123 -4.13 -5.53 17.63
C ILE A 123 -3.77 -4.05 17.66
N GLY A 124 -4.05 -3.29 16.59
CA GLY A 124 -3.79 -1.84 16.55
C GLY A 124 -2.36 -1.46 16.19
N VAL A 125 -1.91 -1.87 15.01
CA VAL A 125 -0.65 -1.45 14.39
C VAL A 125 -0.86 -1.02 12.94
N ALA A 126 -0.06 -0.07 12.46
CA ALA A 126 0.19 0.09 11.03
C ALA A 126 1.43 -0.74 10.67
N GLN A 127 1.38 -1.41 9.53
CA GLN A 127 2.42 -2.36 9.13
C GLN A 127 2.83 -2.19 7.68
N ARG A 128 4.04 -2.68 7.34
CA ARG A 128 4.58 -2.69 5.99
C ARG A 128 5.22 -4.04 5.70
N THR A 129 4.90 -4.62 4.56
CA THR A 129 5.52 -5.89 4.12
C THR A 129 7.02 -5.73 3.93
N VAL A 130 7.76 -6.68 4.49
CA VAL A 130 9.21 -6.88 4.32
C VAL A 130 9.46 -8.34 3.93
N SER A 131 10.69 -8.70 3.60
CA SER A 131 11.02 -10.05 3.12
C SER A 131 10.65 -11.16 4.10
N GLU A 132 10.81 -10.92 5.37
CA GLU A 132 10.60 -11.89 6.45
C GLU A 132 9.16 -11.94 6.94
N GLY A 133 8.32 -11.00 6.49
CA GLY A 133 6.94 -10.88 6.93
C GLY A 133 6.43 -9.45 6.90
N THR A 134 6.17 -8.84 8.06
CA THR A 134 5.70 -7.45 8.13
C THR A 134 6.36 -6.67 9.26
N MET A 135 6.79 -5.44 8.98
CA MET A 135 7.38 -4.54 9.98
C MET A 135 6.31 -3.62 10.58
N VAL A 136 6.32 -3.47 11.88
CA VAL A 136 5.48 -2.51 12.61
C VAL A 136 5.97 -1.10 12.35
N MET A 137 5.16 -0.31 11.66
CA MET A 137 5.46 1.08 11.30
C MET A 137 4.94 2.07 12.33
N GLN A 138 3.81 1.74 12.97
CA GLN A 138 3.17 2.53 14.02
C GLN A 138 2.44 1.60 14.97
N VAL A 139 2.46 1.92 16.25
CA VAL A 139 1.61 1.31 17.29
C VAL A 139 0.59 2.36 17.73
N TYR A 140 -0.70 2.03 17.62
CA TYR A 140 -1.75 2.97 17.99
C TYR A 140 -1.86 3.09 19.51
N LYS A 141 -2.08 4.32 19.97
CA LYS A 141 -2.22 4.62 21.40
C LYS A 141 -3.41 3.88 22.01
N ASN A 142 -3.23 3.35 23.22
CA ASN A 142 -4.21 2.52 23.96
C ASN A 142 -4.58 1.20 23.28
N SER A 143 -3.93 0.82 22.19
CA SER A 143 -4.19 -0.42 21.46
C SER A 143 -3.75 -1.68 22.23
N PRO A 144 -4.25 -2.88 21.85
CA PRO A 144 -3.72 -4.15 22.32
C PRO A 144 -2.23 -4.33 22.10
N ALA A 145 -1.72 -3.87 20.94
CA ALA A 145 -0.30 -3.93 20.59
C ALA A 145 0.57 -3.11 21.56
N GLU A 146 0.15 -1.88 21.90
CA GLU A 146 0.84 -1.06 22.89
C GLU A 146 0.88 -1.73 24.25
N LYS A 147 -0.28 -2.24 24.71
CA LYS A 147 -0.40 -2.94 26.00
C LYS A 147 0.45 -4.21 26.07
N SER A 148 0.65 -4.90 24.96
CA SER A 148 1.49 -6.10 24.85
C SER A 148 2.97 -5.79 24.66
N GLY A 149 3.34 -4.51 24.55
CA GLY A 149 4.73 -4.06 24.42
C GLY A 149 5.30 -4.25 23.01
N LEU A 150 4.47 -4.35 21.95
CA LEU A 150 4.93 -4.23 20.58
C LEU A 150 5.50 -2.83 20.34
N GLN A 151 6.52 -2.74 19.50
CA GLN A 151 7.24 -1.51 19.23
C GLN A 151 7.36 -1.26 17.73
N VAL A 152 7.50 0.01 17.35
CA VAL A 152 7.89 0.40 15.99
C VAL A 152 9.25 -0.22 15.66
N GLY A 153 9.38 -0.81 14.47
CA GLY A 153 10.56 -1.54 14.03
C GLY A 153 10.56 -3.04 14.33
N ASP A 154 9.61 -3.56 15.12
CA ASP A 154 9.43 -5.02 15.25
C ASP A 154 9.05 -5.62 13.90
N ILE A 155 9.66 -6.75 13.54
CA ILE A 155 9.30 -7.50 12.32
C ILE A 155 8.50 -8.73 12.76
N ILE A 156 7.22 -8.79 12.42
CA ILE A 156 6.37 -9.97 12.65
C ILE A 156 6.70 -11.00 11.56
N THR A 157 7.27 -12.12 11.96
CA THR A 157 7.70 -13.22 11.07
C THR A 157 6.81 -14.45 11.17
N GLY A 158 5.94 -14.51 12.19
CA GLY A 158 5.02 -15.62 12.38
C GLY A 158 3.77 -15.21 13.16
N VAL A 159 2.67 -15.89 12.84
CA VAL A 159 1.37 -15.77 13.53
C VAL A 159 0.89 -17.15 13.90
N ASP A 160 0.58 -17.36 15.19
CA ASP A 160 0.12 -18.63 15.76
C ASP A 160 0.99 -19.84 15.36
N GLY A 161 2.32 -19.63 15.35
CA GLY A 161 3.32 -20.63 15.03
C GLY A 161 3.55 -20.86 13.51
N ASN A 162 2.82 -20.17 12.64
CA ASN A 162 2.98 -20.27 11.19
C ASN A 162 3.78 -19.09 10.66
N SER A 163 4.76 -19.37 9.79
CA SER A 163 5.55 -18.31 9.11
C SER A 163 4.66 -17.47 8.20
N VAL A 164 4.92 -16.15 8.18
CA VAL A 164 4.27 -15.21 7.29
C VAL A 164 5.20 -14.68 6.19
N ALA A 165 6.39 -15.22 6.07
CA ALA A 165 7.34 -14.84 5.02
C ALA A 165 6.73 -15.06 3.62
N GLY A 166 6.86 -14.07 2.75
CA GLY A 166 6.36 -14.11 1.38
C GLY A 166 4.85 -13.90 1.21
N LYS A 167 4.11 -13.71 2.31
CA LYS A 167 2.69 -13.34 2.26
C LYS A 167 2.52 -11.85 1.97
N SER A 168 1.40 -11.49 1.35
CA SER A 168 1.01 -10.09 1.16
C SER A 168 0.63 -9.42 2.50
N ALA A 169 0.58 -8.09 2.51
CA ALA A 169 0.14 -7.33 3.69
C ALA A 169 -1.29 -7.71 4.13
N ASP A 170 -2.18 -7.94 3.16
CA ASP A 170 -3.56 -8.31 3.43
C ASP A 170 -3.67 -9.71 4.05
N GLU A 171 -2.97 -10.71 3.49
CA GLU A 171 -2.92 -12.05 4.06
C GLU A 171 -2.36 -12.07 5.49
N ILE A 172 -1.36 -11.24 5.79
CA ILE A 172 -0.80 -11.12 7.14
C ILE A 172 -1.80 -10.41 8.06
N SER A 173 -2.47 -9.36 7.57
CA SER A 173 -3.51 -8.65 8.31
C SER A 173 -4.66 -9.58 8.71
N ASP A 174 -5.11 -10.42 7.80
CA ASP A 174 -6.21 -11.36 8.04
C ASP A 174 -5.84 -12.43 9.08
N LEU A 175 -4.58 -12.87 9.12
CA LEU A 175 -4.08 -13.78 10.16
C LEU A 175 -3.99 -13.10 11.53
N ILE A 176 -3.64 -11.81 11.57
CA ILE A 176 -3.49 -11.05 12.82
C ILE A 176 -4.86 -10.62 13.36
N ARG A 177 -5.81 -10.24 12.49
CA ARG A 177 -7.17 -9.87 12.86
C ARG A 177 -7.94 -11.06 13.43
N GLY A 178 -9.07 -10.81 14.08
CA GLY A 178 -9.96 -11.81 14.63
C GLY A 178 -10.80 -11.25 15.76
N GLU A 179 -11.77 -12.03 16.23
CA GLU A 179 -12.75 -11.61 17.23
C GLU A 179 -12.11 -10.98 18.48
N ALA A 180 -12.73 -9.90 18.96
CA ALA A 180 -12.30 -9.23 20.18
C ALA A 180 -12.30 -10.21 21.37
N ASN A 181 -11.36 -10.02 22.29
CA ASN A 181 -11.07 -10.87 23.46
C ASN A 181 -10.50 -12.27 23.10
N THR A 182 -10.14 -12.52 21.85
CA THR A 182 -9.31 -13.67 21.46
C THR A 182 -7.83 -13.30 21.47
N LYS A 183 -6.94 -14.28 21.55
CA LYS A 183 -5.50 -14.08 21.60
C LYS A 183 -4.87 -14.49 20.29
N VAL A 184 -3.83 -13.75 19.89
CA VAL A 184 -2.93 -14.10 18.79
C VAL A 184 -1.50 -14.14 19.31
N LYS A 185 -0.76 -15.16 18.93
CA LYS A 185 0.66 -15.30 19.27
C LYS A 185 1.51 -14.89 18.10
N LEU A 186 2.27 -13.82 18.29
CA LEU A 186 3.16 -13.27 17.26
C LEU A 186 4.60 -13.72 17.53
N THR A 187 5.26 -14.21 16.50
CA THR A 187 6.70 -14.36 16.50
C THR A 187 7.28 -13.11 15.87
N ILE A 188 8.11 -12.38 16.60
CA ILE A 188 8.72 -11.12 16.13
C ILE A 188 10.24 -11.20 16.16
N ILE A 189 10.87 -10.38 15.30
CA ILE A 189 12.31 -10.05 15.41
C ILE A 189 12.39 -8.62 15.96
N ARG A 190 13.09 -8.46 17.09
CA ARG A 190 13.43 -7.17 17.71
C ARG A 190 14.91 -7.15 18.02
N ASN A 191 15.64 -6.15 17.54
CA ASN A 191 17.10 -6.05 17.73
C ASN A 191 17.85 -7.32 17.30
N THR A 192 17.44 -7.94 16.19
CA THR A 192 17.96 -9.21 15.65
C THR A 192 17.64 -10.47 16.46
N GLU A 193 16.96 -10.34 17.59
CA GLU A 193 16.53 -11.46 18.43
C GLU A 193 15.08 -11.82 18.16
N GLN A 194 14.82 -13.12 18.03
CA GLN A 194 13.45 -13.64 17.91
C GLN A 194 12.78 -13.70 19.28
N GLN A 195 11.55 -13.21 19.35
CA GLN A 195 10.73 -13.19 20.57
C GLN A 195 9.31 -13.60 20.23
N GLU A 196 8.57 -14.07 21.25
CA GLU A 196 7.13 -14.33 21.15
C GLU A 196 6.37 -13.28 21.97
N VAL A 197 5.34 -12.71 21.34
CA VAL A 197 4.45 -11.74 21.99
C VAL A 197 3.01 -12.23 21.83
N GLU A 198 2.32 -12.44 22.94
CA GLU A 198 0.89 -12.75 22.94
C GLU A 198 0.10 -11.45 23.03
N VAL A 199 -0.83 -11.23 22.11
CA VAL A 199 -1.66 -10.02 22.04
C VAL A 199 -3.12 -10.44 22.14
N GLU A 200 -3.87 -9.87 23.08
CA GLU A 200 -5.32 -10.04 23.15
C GLU A 200 -5.99 -9.05 22.23
N ARG A 201 -6.71 -9.54 21.22
CA ARG A 201 -7.42 -8.70 20.24
C ARG A 201 -8.52 -7.90 20.91
N ALA A 202 -8.74 -6.69 20.41
CA ALA A 202 -9.86 -5.85 20.84
C ALA A 202 -10.42 -5.08 19.66
N ASN A 203 -11.53 -4.39 19.89
CA ASN A 203 -11.96 -3.32 18.98
C ASN A 203 -10.91 -2.21 19.01
N VAL A 204 -10.34 -1.93 17.86
CA VAL A 204 -9.37 -0.86 17.66
C VAL A 204 -10.11 0.27 16.94
N ASP A 205 -10.30 1.38 17.62
CA ASP A 205 -10.71 2.62 17.00
C ASP A 205 -9.45 3.42 16.71
N SER A 206 -9.06 3.42 15.44
CA SER A 206 -7.85 4.09 14.97
C SER A 206 -8.14 5.28 14.07
N ALA A 207 -9.41 5.60 13.82
CA ALA A 207 -9.79 6.64 12.86
C ALA A 207 -9.31 8.03 13.31
N VAL A 208 -9.51 8.38 14.58
CA VAL A 208 -9.17 9.70 15.12
C VAL A 208 -8.48 9.58 16.47
N THR A 209 -7.44 10.35 16.67
CA THR A 209 -6.85 10.59 18.00
C THR A 209 -6.76 12.08 18.26
N SER A 210 -7.03 12.52 19.49
CA SER A 210 -7.00 13.93 19.84
C SER A 210 -6.37 14.15 21.21
N GLU A 211 -5.69 15.28 21.35
CA GLU A 211 -5.08 15.70 22.61
C GLU A 211 -4.86 17.21 22.63
N ILE A 212 -4.73 17.79 23.83
CA ILE A 212 -4.23 19.15 24.01
C ILE A 212 -2.73 19.07 24.16
N ARG A 213 -2.01 19.79 23.32
CA ARG A 213 -0.55 19.94 23.39
C ARG A 213 -0.16 21.34 23.82
N ASP A 214 1.06 21.50 24.28
CA ASP A 214 1.62 22.77 24.72
C ASP A 214 2.93 23.06 23.99
N ASN A 215 3.09 24.29 23.51
CA ASN A 215 4.31 24.79 22.92
C ASN A 215 4.73 26.06 23.67
N ASP A 216 5.65 25.94 24.61
CA ASP A 216 6.18 27.05 25.44
C ASP A 216 5.06 27.90 26.12
N GLY A 217 4.04 27.22 26.64
CA GLY A 217 2.88 27.85 27.31
C GLY A 217 1.73 28.22 26.41
N LYS A 218 1.83 28.05 25.08
CA LYS A 218 0.76 28.16 24.11
C LYS A 218 0.09 26.80 23.89
N LYS A 219 -1.08 26.60 24.48
CA LYS A 219 -1.85 25.38 24.28
C LYS A 219 -2.57 25.39 22.92
N PHE A 220 -2.62 24.21 22.28
CA PHE A 220 -3.34 24.00 21.03
C PHE A 220 -4.01 22.64 21.00
N GLY A 221 -5.12 22.52 20.26
CA GLY A 221 -5.78 21.25 20.00
C GLY A 221 -5.07 20.52 18.85
N TYR A 222 -4.70 19.28 19.06
CA TYR A 222 -4.12 18.42 18.05
C TYR A 222 -5.04 17.24 17.77
N VAL A 223 -5.41 17.06 16.50
CA VAL A 223 -6.25 15.97 16.03
C VAL A 223 -5.53 15.26 14.88
N LYS A 224 -5.18 14.00 15.09
CA LYS A 224 -4.69 13.15 14.01
C LYS A 224 -5.86 12.33 13.47
N ILE A 225 -6.05 12.41 12.15
CA ILE A 225 -7.08 11.67 11.42
C ILE A 225 -6.35 10.65 10.54
N ASN A 226 -6.50 9.38 10.86
CA ASN A 226 -5.87 8.30 10.09
C ASN A 226 -6.72 7.83 8.91
N THR A 227 -8.05 7.95 9.01
CA THR A 227 -9.00 7.65 7.94
C THR A 227 -10.30 8.45 8.12
N PHE A 228 -11.04 8.64 7.04
CA PHE A 228 -12.38 9.25 7.07
C PHE A 228 -13.45 8.14 7.07
N GLY A 229 -13.64 7.52 8.23
CA GLY A 229 -14.66 6.50 8.48
C GLY A 229 -16.02 7.10 8.89
N SER A 230 -16.97 6.24 9.20
CA SER A 230 -18.36 6.62 9.53
C SER A 230 -18.48 7.43 10.83
N THR A 231 -17.59 7.22 11.82
CA THR A 231 -17.60 7.92 13.12
C THR A 231 -16.69 9.14 13.18
N THR A 232 -15.85 9.36 12.17
CA THR A 232 -14.78 10.38 12.19
C THR A 232 -15.28 11.77 12.54
N ALA A 233 -16.46 12.17 12.04
CA ALA A 233 -17.00 13.50 12.33
C ALA A 233 -17.44 13.63 13.79
N ASP A 234 -18.06 12.61 14.37
CA ASP A 234 -18.51 12.59 15.76
C ASP A 234 -17.31 12.64 16.73
N ASP A 235 -16.25 11.89 16.44
CA ASP A 235 -15.01 11.86 17.23
C ASP A 235 -14.31 13.23 17.20
N ILE A 236 -14.25 13.85 16.02
CA ILE A 236 -13.69 15.21 15.89
C ILE A 236 -14.58 16.22 16.63
N GLU A 237 -15.90 16.14 16.51
CA GLU A 237 -16.82 17.04 17.23
C GLU A 237 -16.60 16.98 18.75
N ALA A 238 -16.49 15.78 19.31
CA ALA A 238 -16.20 15.59 20.74
C ALA A 238 -14.85 16.22 21.14
N ALA A 239 -13.80 16.07 20.31
CA ALA A 239 -12.52 16.71 20.54
C ALA A 239 -12.62 18.25 20.50
N LEU A 240 -13.32 18.80 19.50
CA LEU A 240 -13.51 20.25 19.36
C LEU A 240 -14.31 20.85 20.52
N GLN A 241 -15.30 20.14 21.05
CA GLN A 241 -16.04 20.53 22.27
C GLN A 241 -15.10 20.62 23.48
N THR A 242 -14.22 19.62 23.65
CA THR A 242 -13.22 19.60 24.71
C THR A 242 -12.25 20.79 24.57
N PHE A 243 -11.74 21.05 23.38
CA PHE A 243 -10.83 22.17 23.11
C PHE A 243 -11.50 23.52 23.36
N THR A 244 -12.77 23.65 22.99
CA THR A 244 -13.56 24.86 23.24
C THR A 244 -13.74 25.10 24.74
N ALA A 245 -14.05 24.05 25.51
CA ALA A 245 -14.19 24.14 26.98
C ALA A 245 -12.87 24.59 27.65
N GLU A 246 -11.75 24.15 27.15
CA GLU A 246 -10.38 24.52 27.60
C GLU A 246 -9.89 25.85 27.00
N LYS A 247 -10.73 26.56 26.25
CA LYS A 247 -10.45 27.85 25.60
C LYS A 247 -9.24 27.81 24.64
N ILE A 248 -9.08 26.72 23.95
CA ILE A 248 -8.08 26.56 22.91
C ILE A 248 -8.49 27.39 21.68
N ASP A 249 -7.59 28.20 21.17
CA ASP A 249 -7.79 29.08 20.01
C ASP A 249 -7.09 28.61 18.74
N THR A 250 -6.21 27.63 18.85
CA THR A 250 -5.40 27.09 17.76
C THR A 250 -5.68 25.60 17.58
N LEU A 251 -5.98 25.20 16.35
CA LEU A 251 -6.24 23.81 15.96
C LEU A 251 -5.21 23.31 14.95
N VAL A 252 -4.74 22.10 15.18
CA VAL A 252 -3.91 21.35 14.25
C VAL A 252 -4.63 20.09 13.83
N LEU A 253 -4.82 19.91 12.52
CA LEU A 253 -5.26 18.65 11.93
C LEU A 253 -4.05 17.95 11.31
N ASP A 254 -3.72 16.75 11.76
CA ASP A 254 -2.65 15.95 11.15
C ASP A 254 -3.27 14.92 10.19
N LEU A 255 -3.11 15.17 8.89
CA LEU A 255 -3.58 14.33 7.79
C LEU A 255 -2.43 13.58 7.09
N ARG A 256 -1.24 13.59 7.67
CA ARG A 256 -0.11 12.84 7.13
C ARG A 256 -0.41 11.35 7.15
N ASP A 257 -0.07 10.68 6.06
CA ASP A 257 -0.28 9.25 5.80
C ASP A 257 -1.76 8.83 5.77
N ASN A 258 -2.69 9.79 5.66
CA ASN A 258 -4.12 9.54 5.51
C ASN A 258 -4.51 9.50 4.02
N GLY A 259 -4.76 8.30 3.49
CA GLY A 259 -5.20 8.07 2.11
C GLY A 259 -6.64 8.48 1.79
N GLY A 260 -7.40 9.01 2.77
CA GLY A 260 -8.78 9.46 2.59
C GLY A 260 -9.80 8.60 3.34
N GLY A 261 -10.84 8.19 2.65
CA GLY A 261 -11.99 7.45 3.17
C GLY A 261 -13.28 7.93 2.51
N TYR A 262 -14.38 7.96 3.27
CA TYR A 262 -15.69 8.36 2.75
C TYR A 262 -15.78 9.89 2.53
N LEU A 263 -16.24 10.30 1.34
CA LEU A 263 -16.53 11.71 1.05
C LEU A 263 -17.68 12.26 1.91
N THR A 264 -18.59 11.40 2.36
CA THR A 264 -19.64 11.77 3.32
C THR A 264 -19.03 12.20 4.66
N ALA A 265 -18.06 11.43 5.19
CA ALA A 265 -17.33 11.79 6.40
C ALA A 265 -16.58 13.13 6.24
N ALA A 266 -15.90 13.34 5.10
CA ALA A 266 -15.26 14.63 4.79
C ALA A 266 -16.27 15.78 4.76
N THR A 267 -17.48 15.57 4.21
CA THR A 267 -18.57 16.56 4.22
C THR A 267 -19.01 16.90 5.64
N ASP A 268 -19.16 15.89 6.49
CA ASP A 268 -19.59 16.05 7.87
C ASP A 268 -18.52 16.76 8.71
N VAL A 269 -17.25 16.36 8.56
CA VAL A 269 -16.11 17.06 9.20
C VAL A 269 -16.05 18.54 8.78
N LEU A 270 -16.13 18.84 7.49
CA LEU A 270 -16.11 20.22 6.99
C LEU A 270 -17.31 21.03 7.50
N SER A 271 -18.45 20.37 7.69
CA SER A 271 -19.64 21.01 8.24
C SER A 271 -19.45 21.49 9.68
N LEU A 272 -18.53 20.91 10.46
CA LEU A 272 -18.20 21.37 11.82
C LEU A 272 -17.52 22.76 11.82
N PHE A 273 -16.94 23.19 10.71
CA PHE A 273 -16.18 24.43 10.60
C PHE A 273 -16.90 25.52 9.78
N MET A 274 -17.69 25.14 8.79
CA MET A 274 -18.25 26.07 7.83
C MET A 274 -19.73 26.33 8.09
N LYS A 275 -20.18 27.60 7.87
CA LYS A 275 -21.59 27.96 7.98
C LYS A 275 -22.42 27.12 7.01
N GLU A 276 -23.67 26.85 7.41
CA GLU A 276 -24.66 26.19 6.58
C GLU A 276 -24.68 26.76 5.14
N ASP A 277 -24.94 25.91 4.17
CA ASP A 277 -24.95 26.21 2.73
C ASP A 277 -23.63 26.68 2.10
N LYS A 278 -22.56 26.78 2.84
CA LYS A 278 -21.25 27.07 2.25
C LYS A 278 -20.77 25.90 1.38
N LEU A 279 -20.26 26.24 0.20
CA LEU A 279 -19.72 25.25 -0.74
C LEU A 279 -18.44 24.63 -0.19
N LEU A 280 -18.46 23.30 -0.02
CA LEU A 280 -17.36 22.50 0.50
C LEU A 280 -16.46 21.97 -0.61
N PHE A 281 -17.06 21.37 -1.63
CA PHE A 281 -16.42 20.87 -2.84
C PHE A 281 -17.47 20.63 -3.93
N GLN A 282 -17.03 20.22 -5.11
CA GLN A 282 -17.90 19.95 -6.24
C GLN A 282 -17.56 18.58 -6.83
N MET A 283 -18.52 17.95 -7.50
CA MET A 283 -18.33 16.70 -8.23
C MET A 283 -18.75 16.88 -9.68
N GLU A 284 -17.89 16.48 -10.62
CA GLU A 284 -18.17 16.47 -12.05
C GLU A 284 -18.32 15.02 -12.51
N THR A 285 -19.52 14.64 -12.95
CA THR A 285 -19.81 13.29 -13.46
C THR A 285 -19.39 13.11 -14.92
N LYS A 286 -19.45 11.88 -15.42
CA LYS A 286 -19.05 11.51 -16.78
C LYS A 286 -19.70 12.37 -17.89
N ASN A 287 -20.93 12.82 -17.68
CA ASN A 287 -21.68 13.65 -18.65
C ASN A 287 -21.49 15.16 -18.43
N GLY A 288 -20.54 15.57 -17.58
CA GLY A 288 -20.20 16.97 -17.31
C GLY A 288 -21.14 17.69 -16.34
N ALA A 289 -22.10 16.99 -15.72
CA ALA A 289 -22.95 17.56 -14.69
C ALA A 289 -22.14 17.85 -13.42
N ILE A 290 -22.30 19.06 -12.88
CA ILE A 290 -21.61 19.49 -11.65
C ILE A 290 -22.61 19.47 -10.48
N GLU A 291 -22.30 18.67 -9.48
CA GLU A 291 -22.99 18.60 -8.21
C GLU A 291 -22.20 19.37 -7.15
N LYS A 292 -22.88 20.18 -6.35
CA LYS A 292 -22.28 21.05 -5.32
C LYS A 292 -22.57 20.51 -3.94
N TYR A 293 -21.52 20.16 -3.21
CA TYR A 293 -21.61 19.69 -1.84
C TYR A 293 -21.46 20.88 -0.88
N LYS A 294 -22.42 21.04 -0.01
CA LYS A 294 -22.53 22.18 0.89
C LYS A 294 -22.51 21.73 2.34
N ALA A 295 -22.09 22.64 3.23
CA ALA A 295 -22.09 22.42 4.66
C ALA A 295 -23.51 22.20 5.19
N LYS A 296 -23.65 21.19 6.06
CA LYS A 296 -24.88 20.88 6.80
C LYS A 296 -25.04 21.84 7.97
N ASP A 297 -26.29 21.97 8.47
CA ASP A 297 -26.53 22.65 9.71
C ASP A 297 -26.12 21.80 10.90
N CYS A 298 -25.11 22.25 11.63
CA CYS A 298 -24.61 21.63 12.85
C CYS A 298 -23.89 22.69 13.70
N GLN A 299 -23.49 22.32 14.92
CA GLN A 299 -22.68 23.19 15.78
C GLN A 299 -21.38 23.56 15.10
N LYS A 300 -21.08 24.87 15.05
CA LYS A 300 -19.85 25.36 14.41
C LYS A 300 -18.78 25.63 15.45
N ASN A 301 -17.55 25.27 15.08
CA ASN A 301 -16.37 25.49 15.91
C ASN A 301 -15.47 26.52 15.22
N ASN A 302 -15.09 27.57 15.96
CA ASN A 302 -14.27 28.67 15.45
C ASN A 302 -12.94 28.68 16.16
N PHE A 303 -11.89 28.29 15.44
CA PHE A 303 -10.51 28.44 15.89
C PHE A 303 -9.88 29.62 15.16
N ILE A 304 -9.16 30.46 15.89
CA ILE A 304 -8.52 31.66 15.34
C ILE A 304 -7.41 31.28 14.39
N ASN A 305 -6.63 30.24 14.73
CA ASN A 305 -5.55 29.73 13.94
C ASN A 305 -5.80 28.26 13.62
N GLY A 306 -5.69 27.89 12.35
CA GLY A 306 -5.82 26.51 11.88
C GLY A 306 -4.60 26.11 11.07
N TYR A 307 -4.01 24.96 11.41
CA TYR A 307 -2.91 24.36 10.68
C TYR A 307 -3.25 22.93 10.30
N ILE A 308 -2.75 22.49 9.14
CA ILE A 308 -2.96 21.14 8.65
C ILE A 308 -1.60 20.56 8.26
N LEU A 309 -1.17 19.50 8.94
CA LEU A 309 0.00 18.73 8.54
C LEU A 309 -0.36 17.79 7.39
N VAL A 310 0.40 17.84 6.31
CA VAL A 310 0.18 17.05 5.09
C VAL A 310 1.49 16.46 4.56
N ASN A 311 1.40 15.36 3.83
CA ASN A 311 2.54 14.77 3.12
C ASN A 311 2.11 14.11 1.80
N GLY A 312 3.04 13.50 1.07
CA GLY A 312 2.78 12.84 -0.20
C GLY A 312 1.79 11.66 -0.14
N ASN A 313 1.45 11.16 1.05
CA ASN A 313 0.45 10.11 1.27
C ASN A 313 -0.93 10.69 1.68
N THR A 314 -1.04 11.99 1.89
CA THR A 314 -2.33 12.67 2.11
C THR A 314 -3.12 12.68 0.80
N ALA A 315 -4.27 11.97 0.75
CA ALA A 315 -4.98 11.75 -0.52
C ALA A 315 -6.51 11.81 -0.38
N SER A 316 -7.23 12.07 -1.50
CA SER A 316 -8.69 11.91 -1.63
C SER A 316 -9.49 12.77 -0.62
N ALA A 317 -10.32 12.15 0.25
CA ALA A 317 -11.11 12.83 1.29
C ALA A 317 -10.26 13.75 2.18
N SER A 318 -9.01 13.37 2.48
CA SER A 318 -8.04 14.21 3.20
C SER A 318 -7.72 15.49 2.43
N GLU A 319 -7.55 15.38 1.10
CA GLU A 319 -7.29 16.54 0.24
C GLU A 319 -8.55 17.42 0.07
N VAL A 320 -9.75 16.81 0.08
CA VAL A 320 -11.02 17.57 0.10
C VAL A 320 -11.09 18.42 1.36
N VAL A 321 -10.81 17.85 2.53
CA VAL A 321 -10.84 18.57 3.81
C VAL A 321 -9.74 19.63 3.86
N ALA A 322 -8.49 19.26 3.57
CA ALA A 322 -7.37 20.20 3.61
C ALA A 322 -7.56 21.36 2.65
N GLY A 323 -7.93 21.09 1.39
CA GLY A 323 -8.11 22.11 0.38
C GLY A 323 -9.31 23.03 0.64
N ALA A 324 -10.43 22.48 1.13
CA ALA A 324 -11.58 23.28 1.49
C ALA A 324 -11.29 24.21 2.68
N LEU A 325 -10.62 23.72 3.72
CA LEU A 325 -10.22 24.54 4.88
C LEU A 325 -9.15 25.59 4.49
N GLN A 326 -8.20 25.24 3.62
CA GLN A 326 -7.24 26.20 3.07
C GLN A 326 -7.93 27.32 2.31
N GLU A 327 -8.83 27.00 1.35
CA GLU A 327 -9.49 28.00 0.52
C GLU A 327 -10.54 28.85 1.27
N LYS A 328 -11.28 28.27 2.20
CA LYS A 328 -12.44 28.92 2.81
C LYS A 328 -12.22 29.42 4.22
N MET A 329 -11.27 28.82 4.95
CA MET A 329 -10.99 29.15 6.34
C MET A 329 -9.59 29.70 6.55
N ASN A 330 -8.78 29.81 5.48
CA ASN A 330 -7.37 30.26 5.52
C ASN A 330 -6.50 29.42 6.46
N TYR A 331 -6.85 28.13 6.66
CA TYR A 331 -5.99 27.19 7.36
C TYR A 331 -4.68 27.02 6.58
N LYS A 332 -3.57 26.86 7.29
CA LYS A 332 -2.24 26.79 6.69
C LYS A 332 -1.79 25.34 6.57
N LEU A 333 -1.49 24.91 5.36
CA LEU A 333 -0.91 23.61 5.11
C LEU A 333 0.60 23.65 5.38
N VAL A 334 1.08 22.69 6.16
CA VAL A 334 2.50 22.53 6.53
C VAL A 334 2.95 21.11 6.15
N GLY A 335 4.00 21.01 5.36
CA GLY A 335 4.53 19.71 4.97
C GLY A 335 4.90 19.59 3.51
N ASP A 336 4.65 18.42 2.92
CA ASP A 336 4.89 18.14 1.51
C ASP A 336 3.63 18.32 0.66
N GLN A 337 3.84 18.41 -0.64
CA GLN A 337 2.74 18.37 -1.61
C GLN A 337 1.96 17.06 -1.45
N THR A 338 0.62 17.16 -1.48
CA THR A 338 -0.24 15.99 -1.30
C THR A 338 -0.28 15.11 -2.55
N TYR A 339 -0.88 13.93 -2.44
CA TYR A 339 -0.88 12.90 -3.49
C TYR A 339 -1.52 13.33 -4.81
N GLY A 340 -2.62 14.07 -4.75
CA GLY A 340 -3.35 14.47 -5.96
C GLY A 340 -4.34 13.42 -6.46
N LYS A 341 -5.12 12.79 -5.60
CA LYS A 341 -6.22 11.89 -5.99
C LYS A 341 -7.50 12.68 -6.22
N GLY A 342 -7.70 13.17 -7.42
CA GLY A 342 -8.86 14.00 -7.82
C GLY A 342 -10.07 13.22 -8.34
N THR A 343 -10.18 11.92 -8.08
CA THR A 343 -11.29 11.05 -8.50
C THR A 343 -12.09 10.51 -7.33
N ALA A 344 -13.40 10.32 -7.53
CA ALA A 344 -14.32 9.75 -6.55
C ALA A 344 -14.83 8.40 -7.02
N GLN A 345 -14.83 7.42 -6.11
CA GLN A 345 -15.35 6.08 -6.35
C GLN A 345 -16.70 5.90 -5.66
N THR A 346 -17.50 5.02 -6.22
CA THR A 346 -18.71 4.48 -5.59
C THR A 346 -18.64 2.96 -5.59
N GLN A 347 -19.44 2.35 -4.73
CA GLN A 347 -19.59 0.89 -4.64
C GLN A 347 -21.00 0.51 -5.07
N LYS A 348 -21.11 -0.58 -5.83
CA LYS A 348 -22.38 -1.19 -6.20
C LYS A 348 -22.33 -2.68 -5.92
N GLN A 349 -23.22 -3.14 -5.05
CA GLN A 349 -23.39 -4.57 -4.81
C GLN A 349 -24.03 -5.24 -6.05
N LEU A 350 -23.48 -6.37 -6.43
CA LEU A 350 -23.98 -7.22 -7.50
C LEU A 350 -24.98 -8.25 -6.95
N SER A 351 -25.61 -9.00 -7.85
CA SER A 351 -26.70 -9.92 -7.48
C SER A 351 -26.26 -11.11 -6.62
N ASP A 352 -25.00 -11.47 -6.64
CA ASP A 352 -24.39 -12.55 -5.83
C ASP A 352 -23.79 -12.06 -4.50
N GLY A 353 -23.96 -10.77 -4.19
CA GLY A 353 -23.42 -10.15 -2.98
C GLY A 353 -22.01 -9.56 -3.14
N SER A 354 -21.29 -9.87 -4.22
CA SER A 354 -20.00 -9.24 -4.55
C SER A 354 -20.17 -7.75 -4.82
N VAL A 355 -19.06 -6.99 -4.83
CA VAL A 355 -19.11 -5.53 -4.92
C VAL A 355 -18.18 -5.03 -6.03
N LEU A 356 -18.74 -4.18 -6.88
CA LEU A 356 -17.98 -3.42 -7.87
C LEU A 356 -17.74 -2.00 -7.31
N LYS A 357 -16.48 -1.66 -7.05
CA LYS A 357 -16.02 -0.29 -6.77
C LYS A 357 -15.49 0.31 -8.04
N TYR A 358 -15.97 1.48 -8.43
CA TYR A 358 -15.53 2.13 -9.66
C TYR A 358 -15.52 3.65 -9.57
N THR A 359 -14.62 4.28 -10.32
CA THR A 359 -14.56 5.74 -10.45
C THR A 359 -15.76 6.22 -11.25
N TYR A 360 -16.56 7.11 -10.66
CA TYR A 360 -17.77 7.65 -11.29
C TYR A 360 -17.75 9.16 -11.51
N ALA A 361 -16.85 9.88 -10.81
CA ALA A 361 -16.76 11.33 -10.91
C ALA A 361 -15.35 11.84 -10.64
N LYS A 362 -15.08 13.08 -11.07
CA LYS A 362 -13.99 13.91 -10.57
C LYS A 362 -14.52 14.73 -9.39
N TRP A 363 -13.71 14.97 -8.40
CA TRP A 363 -14.02 15.98 -7.40
C TRP A 363 -13.14 17.22 -7.58
N LEU A 364 -13.70 18.38 -7.26
CA LEU A 364 -13.08 19.68 -7.46
C LEU A 364 -13.11 20.44 -6.13
N LEU A 365 -12.10 21.25 -5.88
CA LEU A 365 -12.07 22.20 -4.78
C LEU A 365 -13.29 23.17 -4.83
N PRO A 366 -13.57 23.90 -3.76
CA PRO A 366 -14.62 24.94 -3.81
C PRO A 366 -14.44 25.98 -4.90
N SER A 367 -13.18 26.26 -5.29
CA SER A 367 -12.85 27.13 -6.43
C SER A 367 -13.20 26.54 -7.80
N GLY A 368 -13.46 25.24 -7.88
CA GLY A 368 -13.59 24.49 -9.12
C GLY A 368 -12.26 23.92 -9.65
N THR A 369 -11.18 24.04 -8.91
CA THR A 369 -9.86 23.52 -9.30
C THR A 369 -9.84 21.99 -9.17
N TRP A 370 -9.35 21.30 -10.20
CA TRP A 370 -9.10 19.86 -10.20
C TRP A 370 -7.62 19.58 -9.87
N ILE A 371 -7.39 18.85 -8.79
CA ILE A 371 -6.03 18.61 -8.28
C ILE A 371 -5.42 17.26 -8.73
N ASN A 372 -6.11 16.50 -9.57
CA ASN A 372 -5.66 15.16 -9.98
C ASN A 372 -4.25 15.16 -10.57
N GLY A 373 -3.37 14.31 -10.03
CA GLY A 373 -1.97 14.21 -10.39
C GLY A 373 -1.10 15.42 -9.99
N LYS A 374 -1.69 16.41 -9.29
CA LYS A 374 -0.97 17.63 -8.85
C LYS A 374 -0.90 17.74 -7.33
N GLY A 375 -1.98 17.38 -6.63
CA GLY A 375 -2.12 17.57 -5.19
C GLY A 375 -2.29 19.03 -4.77
N LEU A 376 -2.35 19.21 -3.44
CA LEU A 376 -2.37 20.53 -2.80
C LEU A 376 -0.93 20.97 -2.50
N THR A 377 -0.66 22.25 -2.77
CA THR A 377 0.64 22.85 -2.42
C THR A 377 0.56 23.41 -1.00
N PRO A 378 1.46 23.01 -0.08
CA PRO A 378 1.48 23.54 1.28
C PRO A 378 1.89 25.01 1.29
N ASP A 379 1.33 25.78 2.26
CA ASP A 379 1.75 27.17 2.54
C ASP A 379 3.19 27.22 3.08
N TYR A 380 3.58 26.19 3.85
CA TYR A 380 4.92 26.03 4.40
C TYR A 380 5.47 24.66 3.98
N SER A 381 6.25 24.66 2.90
CA SER A 381 6.87 23.43 2.38
C SER A 381 8.04 23.01 3.26
N VAL A 382 7.96 21.84 3.83
CA VAL A 382 9.00 21.19 4.63
C VAL A 382 8.83 19.68 4.55
N SER A 383 9.93 18.97 4.23
CA SER A 383 9.93 17.51 4.10
C SER A 383 10.54 16.86 5.31
N ASN A 384 9.97 15.74 5.73
CA ASN A 384 10.61 14.83 6.65
C ASN A 384 11.69 13.99 5.94
N THR A 385 12.43 13.18 6.69
CA THR A 385 13.45 12.29 6.13
C THR A 385 12.87 11.37 5.07
N ASP A 386 13.44 11.40 3.86
CA ASP A 386 13.04 10.50 2.78
C ASP A 386 13.51 9.07 3.04
N THR A 387 12.57 8.21 3.42
CA THR A 387 12.77 6.76 3.62
C THR A 387 12.38 5.92 2.41
N SER A 388 12.14 6.50 1.25
CA SER A 388 11.86 5.74 0.02
C SER A 388 13.05 4.86 -0.37
N GLY A 389 12.80 3.65 -0.86
CA GLY A 389 13.85 2.74 -1.35
C GLY A 389 14.80 2.16 -0.30
N ILE A 390 14.49 2.30 1.01
CA ILE A 390 15.32 1.69 2.08
C ILE A 390 14.96 0.21 2.31
N TYR A 391 13.76 -0.21 1.96
CA TYR A 391 13.33 -1.59 2.16
C TYR A 391 13.75 -2.45 0.97
N THR A 392 14.53 -3.48 1.24
CA THR A 392 15.05 -4.39 0.22
C THR A 392 14.57 -5.81 0.45
N LYS A 393 14.67 -6.63 -0.59
CA LYS A 393 14.52 -8.07 -0.42
C LYS A 393 15.65 -8.60 0.49
N ALA A 394 15.40 -9.75 1.13
CA ALA A 394 16.46 -10.46 1.82
C ALA A 394 17.65 -10.69 0.89
N LEU A 395 18.85 -10.54 1.43
CA LEU A 395 20.08 -10.81 0.69
C LEU A 395 20.19 -12.32 0.43
N GLU A 396 20.48 -12.69 -0.81
CA GLU A 396 20.75 -14.10 -1.17
C GLU A 396 22.11 -14.56 -0.65
N THR A 397 23.06 -13.64 -0.57
CA THR A 397 24.41 -13.84 -0.04
C THR A 397 24.87 -12.60 0.69
N ASP A 398 25.72 -12.76 1.69
CA ASP A 398 26.37 -11.65 2.36
C ASP A 398 27.24 -10.85 1.37
N MET A 399 27.29 -9.53 1.56
CA MET A 399 27.98 -8.61 0.65
C MET A 399 29.12 -7.90 1.39
N GLY A 400 30.28 -7.83 0.77
CA GLY A 400 31.46 -7.19 1.35
C GLY A 400 32.07 -6.13 0.42
N TYR A 401 33.26 -5.65 0.80
CA TYR A 401 34.05 -4.73 -0.04
C TYR A 401 34.05 -5.14 -1.52
N ASP A 402 33.97 -4.18 -2.41
CA ASP A 402 33.93 -4.34 -3.89
C ASP A 402 32.61 -4.93 -4.45
N SER A 403 31.62 -5.24 -3.58
CA SER A 403 30.30 -5.62 -4.04
C SER A 403 29.55 -4.45 -4.68
N VAL A 404 28.67 -4.74 -5.65
CA VAL A 404 27.86 -3.73 -6.34
C VAL A 404 26.40 -4.20 -6.40
N GLY A 405 25.47 -3.29 -6.13
CA GLY A 405 24.04 -3.59 -6.26
C GLY A 405 23.12 -2.60 -5.57
N THR A 406 21.82 -2.76 -5.85
CA THR A 406 20.77 -1.91 -5.25
C THR A 406 20.67 -2.09 -3.74
N ALA A 407 20.96 -3.29 -3.22
CA ALA A 407 21.00 -3.54 -1.77
C ALA A 407 22.11 -2.71 -1.08
N ILE A 408 23.26 -2.54 -1.74
CA ILE A 408 24.33 -1.67 -1.23
C ILE A 408 23.90 -0.20 -1.28
N ALA A 409 23.25 0.25 -2.36
CA ALA A 409 22.74 1.62 -2.45
C ALA A 409 21.72 1.90 -1.33
N SER A 410 20.83 0.96 -1.04
CA SER A 410 19.89 1.05 0.07
C SER A 410 20.60 1.09 1.42
N MET A 411 21.59 0.22 1.67
CA MET A 411 22.42 0.23 2.86
C MET A 411 23.11 1.59 3.05
N GLN A 412 23.74 2.12 2.00
CA GLN A 412 24.41 3.43 2.02
C GLN A 412 23.44 4.55 2.37
N LYS A 413 22.22 4.54 1.79
CA LYS A 413 21.16 5.50 2.12
C LYS A 413 20.75 5.39 3.58
N MET A 414 20.53 4.18 4.10
CA MET A 414 20.17 3.95 5.50
C MET A 414 21.25 4.42 6.46
N LEU A 415 22.51 4.07 6.20
CA LEU A 415 23.65 4.53 6.99
C LEU A 415 23.75 6.06 6.99
N SER A 416 23.58 6.71 5.83
CA SER A 416 23.62 8.17 5.71
C SER A 416 22.49 8.85 6.51
N ILE A 417 21.28 8.30 6.49
CA ILE A 417 20.15 8.80 7.30
C ILE A 417 20.49 8.76 8.78
N LEU A 418 21.17 7.70 9.23
CA LEU A 418 21.57 7.51 10.63
C LEU A 418 22.86 8.25 11.01
N GLY A 419 23.45 8.99 10.06
CA GLY A 419 24.65 9.82 10.32
C GLY A 419 25.98 9.13 10.10
N TYR A 420 26.01 7.93 9.51
CA TYR A 420 27.24 7.22 9.13
C TYR A 420 27.62 7.56 7.69
N ASP A 421 28.76 8.19 7.48
CA ASP A 421 29.20 8.69 6.17
C ASP A 421 29.82 7.59 5.30
N CYS A 422 29.09 7.17 4.29
CA CYS A 422 29.59 6.21 3.27
C CYS A 422 30.39 6.86 2.14
N GLY A 423 30.43 8.21 2.06
CA GLY A 423 31.09 8.98 0.99
C GLY A 423 30.43 8.82 -0.39
N ARG A 424 29.46 7.94 -0.54
CA ARG A 424 28.73 7.63 -1.77
C ARG A 424 27.40 6.92 -1.51
N ASN A 425 26.53 6.89 -2.53
CA ASN A 425 25.19 6.28 -2.46
C ASN A 425 24.79 5.56 -3.75
N ASP A 426 25.76 5.17 -4.57
CA ASP A 426 25.55 4.63 -5.93
C ASP A 426 25.55 3.10 -5.99
N GLY A 427 25.64 2.44 -4.84
CA GLY A 427 25.59 0.98 -4.73
C GLY A 427 26.92 0.27 -4.92
N TYR A 428 28.07 0.96 -4.97
CA TYR A 428 29.37 0.33 -4.88
C TYR A 428 29.86 0.30 -3.43
N PHE A 429 30.17 -0.89 -2.90
CA PHE A 429 30.60 -1.10 -1.52
C PHE A 429 32.10 -0.75 -1.36
N SER A 430 32.37 0.54 -1.18
CA SER A 430 33.71 1.09 -1.03
C SER A 430 34.27 0.83 0.37
N GLN A 431 35.57 1.05 0.55
CA GLN A 431 36.24 0.98 1.87
C GLN A 431 35.57 1.94 2.89
N GLN A 432 35.16 3.12 2.46
CA GLN A 432 34.47 4.08 3.34
C GLN A 432 33.08 3.57 3.75
N SER A 433 32.37 2.91 2.84
CA SER A 433 31.09 2.26 3.18
C SER A 433 31.27 1.09 4.15
N VAL A 434 32.38 0.33 4.03
CA VAL A 434 32.75 -0.73 5.00
C VAL A 434 32.97 -0.14 6.39
N GLU A 435 33.72 0.95 6.48
CA GLU A 435 33.99 1.60 7.78
C GLU A 435 32.69 2.22 8.39
N ALA A 436 31.81 2.78 7.57
CA ALA A 436 30.50 3.27 8.01
C ALA A 436 29.61 2.13 8.55
N LEU A 437 29.60 0.98 7.86
CA LEU A 437 28.89 -0.22 8.34
C LEU A 437 29.47 -0.72 9.67
N LYS A 438 30.78 -0.83 9.82
CA LYS A 438 31.45 -1.22 11.07
C LYS A 438 31.10 -0.31 12.24
N GLN A 439 31.01 0.99 12.00
CA GLN A 439 30.57 1.94 13.04
C GLN A 439 29.12 1.67 13.47
N PHE A 440 28.24 1.38 12.52
CA PHE A 440 26.85 1.02 12.80
C PHE A 440 26.76 -0.32 13.56
N GLU A 441 27.50 -1.35 13.12
CA GLU A 441 27.56 -2.67 13.75
C GLU A 441 28.01 -2.53 15.23
N GLN A 442 29.09 -1.78 15.47
CA GLN A 442 29.59 -1.52 16.82
C GLN A 442 28.57 -0.81 17.70
N ALA A 443 27.90 0.22 17.17
CA ALA A 443 26.90 0.99 17.92
C ALA A 443 25.64 0.18 18.25
N ASN A 444 25.39 -0.89 17.49
CA ASN A 444 24.19 -1.72 17.62
C ASN A 444 24.45 -3.13 18.15
N ASN A 445 25.67 -3.41 18.67
CA ASN A 445 26.09 -4.71 19.22
C ASN A 445 25.96 -5.86 18.20
N LEU A 446 26.21 -5.59 16.93
CA LEU A 446 26.31 -6.59 15.88
C LEU A 446 27.73 -7.12 15.73
N THR A 447 27.96 -8.13 14.90
CA THR A 447 29.30 -8.60 14.56
C THR A 447 30.02 -7.51 13.76
N VAL A 448 31.14 -7.00 14.27
CA VAL A 448 31.88 -5.89 13.66
C VAL A 448 32.89 -6.44 12.64
N ASP A 449 32.44 -6.74 11.44
CA ASP A 449 33.29 -7.26 10.36
C ASP A 449 33.21 -6.43 9.07
N GLY A 450 32.19 -5.60 8.92
CA GLY A 450 31.95 -4.79 7.73
C GLY A 450 31.45 -5.61 6.54
N ILE A 451 30.82 -6.74 6.81
CA ILE A 451 30.13 -7.57 5.85
C ILE A 451 28.62 -7.33 6.00
N TYR A 452 27.98 -6.85 4.96
CA TYR A 452 26.54 -6.56 4.98
C TYR A 452 25.72 -7.85 4.90
N THR A 453 25.12 -8.22 6.02
CA THR A 453 24.30 -9.43 6.21
C THR A 453 22.81 -9.09 6.30
N ASN A 454 21.94 -10.11 6.28
CA ASN A 454 20.52 -9.91 6.55
C ASN A 454 20.25 -9.38 7.97
N SER A 455 21.09 -9.71 8.95
CA SER A 455 20.98 -9.16 10.30
C SER A 455 21.23 -7.64 10.31
N ASP A 456 22.27 -7.18 9.59
CA ASP A 456 22.55 -5.74 9.46
C ASP A 456 21.44 -5.02 8.72
N ARG A 457 20.91 -5.62 7.65
CA ARG A 457 19.79 -5.08 6.88
C ARG A 457 18.55 -4.85 7.77
N GLN A 458 18.12 -5.89 8.49
CA GLN A 458 16.97 -5.80 9.38
C GLN A 458 17.16 -4.72 10.46
N LYS A 459 18.35 -4.67 11.04
CA LYS A 459 18.67 -3.68 12.08
C LYS A 459 18.72 -2.27 11.51
N LEU A 460 19.26 -2.08 10.31
CA LEU A 460 19.28 -0.78 9.62
C LEU A 460 17.86 -0.31 9.27
N GLU A 461 17.04 -1.18 8.70
CA GLU A 461 15.65 -0.88 8.35
C GLU A 461 14.86 -0.46 9.61
N ALA A 462 14.98 -1.22 10.70
CA ALA A 462 14.34 -0.88 11.97
C ALA A 462 14.87 0.43 12.56
N ALA A 463 16.18 0.66 12.55
CA ALA A 463 16.80 1.87 13.07
C ALA A 463 16.36 3.13 12.29
N VAL A 464 16.26 3.05 10.96
CA VAL A 464 15.80 4.17 10.13
C VAL A 464 14.32 4.47 10.39
N ILE A 465 13.46 3.46 10.55
CA ILE A 465 12.05 3.73 10.83
C ILE A 465 11.86 4.34 12.22
N MET A 466 12.61 3.89 13.22
CA MET A 466 12.61 4.50 14.55
C MET A 466 13.12 5.95 14.50
N TYR A 467 14.19 6.21 13.72
CA TYR A 467 14.73 7.55 13.51
C TYR A 467 13.68 8.46 12.86
N ALA A 468 13.03 8.01 11.79
CA ALA A 468 12.03 8.80 11.04
C ALA A 468 10.77 9.09 11.86
N ASN A 469 10.36 8.17 12.76
CA ASN A 469 9.20 8.34 13.65
C ASN A 469 9.53 9.08 14.96
N SER A 470 10.78 9.42 15.19
CA SER A 470 11.17 10.21 16.38
C SER A 470 10.68 11.65 16.27
N GLU A 471 10.09 12.18 17.33
CA GLU A 471 9.66 13.59 17.41
C GLU A 471 10.83 14.56 17.10
N ASN A 472 12.05 14.17 17.47
CA ASN A 472 13.26 14.93 17.17
C ASN A 472 13.64 14.97 15.69
N ASN A 473 13.00 14.20 14.84
CA ASN A 473 13.26 14.14 13.40
C ASN A 473 12.01 14.43 12.57
N ASP A 474 10.92 14.80 13.22
CA ASP A 474 9.71 15.34 12.58
C ASP A 474 9.89 16.82 12.26
N TYR A 475 10.53 17.12 11.13
CA TYR A 475 10.79 18.50 10.70
C TYR A 475 9.50 19.25 10.36
N GLN A 476 8.46 18.56 9.92
CA GLN A 476 7.14 19.14 9.65
C GLN A 476 6.49 19.59 10.95
N TYR A 477 6.53 18.75 11.99
CA TYR A 477 6.04 19.12 13.33
C TYR A 477 6.88 20.23 13.98
N LYS A 478 8.21 20.19 13.84
CA LYS A 478 9.08 21.29 14.30
C LYS A 478 8.73 22.61 13.63
N LYS A 479 8.47 22.58 12.30
CA LYS A 479 8.03 23.78 11.59
C LYS A 479 6.70 24.29 12.11
N LEU A 480 5.75 23.39 12.38
CA LEU A 480 4.49 23.75 13.00
C LEU A 480 4.69 24.45 14.36
N MET A 481 5.61 23.93 15.21
CA MET A 481 5.91 24.55 16.52
C MET A 481 6.51 25.97 16.38
N GLU A 482 7.25 26.25 15.32
CA GLU A 482 7.71 27.61 15.02
C GLU A 482 6.56 28.57 14.68
N LEU A 483 5.45 28.06 14.12
CA LEU A 483 4.29 28.84 13.69
C LEU A 483 3.29 29.07 14.83
N ILE A 484 3.21 28.15 15.78
CA ILE A 484 2.37 28.24 16.99
C ILE A 484 3.16 28.98 18.09
N LYS A 485 3.06 30.30 18.09
CA LYS A 485 3.75 31.16 19.08
C LYS A 485 2.75 31.98 19.87
#